data_64128b6e13c7bc98e2592c67306d2adb
#
_entry.id   64128b6e13c7bc98e2592c67306d2adb
#
_cell.length_a   1.000
_cell.length_b   1.000
_cell.length_c   1.000
_cell.angle_alpha   90.00
_cell.angle_beta   90.00
_cell.angle_gamma   90.00
#
_symmetry.space_group_name_H-M   'P 1'
#
loop_
_entity.id
_entity.type
_entity.pdbx_description
1 polymer ?
#
loop_
_entity_poly.entity_id
_entity_poly.type
_entity_poly.pdbx_seq_one_letter_code
_entity_poly.pdbx_strand_id
1 'polypeptide(L)'
;MKKNRINEKVIIVIAFVCYIAFNLLCVKVHEHWRDEGQAWMIAKSLSVGELIKILPGEGHPILWYLVIMPFAKLGFPYRWFSLISCAIMALAAWILLKSRLPLWTRVVLLFTPIFSYYNTAMARSYALIVLELVLVGAFYLKRKEKPVLWAGLIILLFQTHMYVAGLAVMLTLQMVYECVAIADKRKQKTVGIGLIGLNLLFLFKELSGGASEGVGSVAGDILSDPLDFFGQALFSIQRTLNAGFDFV
;
A
#
# COMPACT_ATOMS: atom_id res chain seq x y z
N MET A 1 -27.35 -24.56 12.75
CA MET A 1 -26.08 -23.85 12.44
C MET A 1 -25.29 -24.38 11.22
N LYS A 2 -25.34 -25.66 10.82
CA LYS A 2 -24.60 -26.18 9.65
C LYS A 2 -25.09 -25.61 8.28
N LYS A 3 -26.39 -25.37 8.12
CA LYS A 3 -26.97 -24.92 6.85
C LYS A 3 -26.48 -23.53 6.42
N ASN A 4 -26.27 -22.61 7.38
CA ASN A 4 -25.77 -21.25 7.08
C ASN A 4 -24.31 -21.22 6.62
N ARG A 5 -23.45 -22.15 7.08
CA ARG A 5 -22.03 -22.18 6.68
C ARG A 5 -21.82 -22.61 5.22
N ILE A 6 -22.65 -23.50 4.71
CA ILE A 6 -22.58 -23.93 3.30
C ILE A 6 -22.99 -22.76 2.40
N ASN A 7 -24.05 -22.06 2.74
CA ASN A 7 -24.51 -20.89 1.96
C ASN A 7 -23.47 -19.76 1.99
N GLU A 8 -22.80 -19.51 3.13
CA GLU A 8 -21.76 -18.48 3.22
C GLU A 8 -20.56 -18.77 2.31
N LYS A 9 -20.08 -20.02 2.28
CA LYS A 9 -18.97 -20.40 1.38
C LYS A 9 -19.33 -20.21 -0.09
N VAL A 10 -20.53 -20.57 -0.48
CA VAL A 10 -21.02 -20.38 -1.86
C VAL A 10 -21.07 -18.89 -2.20
N ILE A 11 -21.62 -18.05 -1.31
CA ILE A 11 -21.67 -16.59 -1.52
C ILE A 11 -20.27 -16.01 -1.69
N ILE A 12 -19.31 -16.43 -0.85
CA ILE A 12 -17.91 -15.98 -0.92
C ILE A 12 -17.30 -16.34 -2.29
N VAL A 13 -17.48 -17.56 -2.76
CA VAL A 13 -16.96 -18.00 -4.06
C VAL A 13 -17.60 -17.23 -5.21
N ILE A 14 -18.92 -17.07 -5.22
CA ILE A 14 -19.61 -16.31 -6.23
C ILE A 14 -19.15 -14.85 -6.23
N ALA A 15 -19.10 -14.20 -5.06
CA ALA A 15 -18.64 -12.82 -4.94
C ALA A 15 -17.21 -12.65 -5.46
N PHE A 16 -16.31 -13.58 -5.14
CA PHE A 16 -14.93 -13.54 -5.62
C PHE A 16 -14.84 -13.74 -7.13
N VAL A 17 -15.57 -14.67 -7.70
CA VAL A 17 -15.61 -14.89 -9.17
C VAL A 17 -16.16 -13.67 -9.88
N CYS A 18 -17.28 -13.10 -9.40
CA CYS A 18 -17.84 -11.87 -9.96
C CYS A 18 -16.86 -10.69 -9.85
N TYR A 19 -16.17 -10.56 -8.72
CA TYR A 19 -15.12 -9.56 -8.52
C TYR A 19 -13.99 -9.69 -9.53
N ILE A 20 -13.45 -10.89 -9.72
CA ILE A 20 -12.38 -11.13 -10.71
C ILE A 20 -12.87 -10.84 -12.13
N ALA A 21 -14.04 -11.34 -12.51
CA ALA A 21 -14.60 -11.10 -13.84
C ALA A 21 -14.79 -9.61 -14.14
N PHE A 22 -15.35 -8.86 -13.18
CA PHE A 22 -15.51 -7.41 -13.29
C PHE A 22 -14.16 -6.69 -13.47
N ASN A 23 -13.18 -7.01 -12.65
CA ASN A 23 -11.88 -6.34 -12.70
C ASN A 23 -11.08 -6.71 -13.95
N LEU A 24 -11.19 -7.93 -14.47
CA LEU A 24 -10.58 -8.30 -15.77
C LEU A 24 -11.19 -7.51 -16.93
N LEU A 25 -12.50 -7.21 -16.89
CA LEU A 25 -13.12 -6.32 -17.86
C LEU A 25 -12.57 -4.90 -17.74
N CYS A 26 -12.40 -4.38 -16.50
CA CYS A 26 -11.80 -3.06 -16.27
C CYS A 26 -10.35 -3.00 -16.79
N VAL A 27 -9.54 -4.01 -16.51
CA VAL A 27 -8.16 -4.10 -17.02
C VAL A 27 -8.11 -4.13 -18.55
N LYS A 28 -9.07 -4.81 -19.21
CA LYS A 28 -9.12 -4.89 -20.67
C LYS A 28 -9.35 -3.54 -21.34
N VAL A 29 -10.14 -2.66 -20.71
CA VAL A 29 -10.51 -1.34 -21.26
C VAL A 29 -9.67 -0.19 -20.72
N HIS A 30 -8.78 -0.45 -19.75
CA HIS A 30 -7.93 0.55 -19.16
C HIS A 30 -6.81 0.96 -20.12
N GLU A 31 -6.69 2.25 -20.36
CA GLU A 31 -5.55 2.86 -21.04
C GLU A 31 -4.51 3.30 -20.02
N HIS A 32 -3.28 2.82 -20.17
CA HIS A 32 -2.21 3.08 -19.21
C HIS A 32 -1.83 4.55 -19.20
N TRP A 33 -1.71 5.10 -18.00
CA TRP A 33 -1.29 6.47 -17.79
C TRP A 33 0.23 6.62 -17.95
N ARG A 34 0.67 7.88 -18.16
CA ARG A 34 2.08 8.23 -18.26
C ARG A 34 2.92 7.67 -17.11
N ASP A 35 2.43 7.81 -15.87
CA ASP A 35 3.15 7.38 -14.67
C ASP A 35 3.29 5.85 -14.57
N GLU A 36 2.33 5.10 -15.11
CA GLU A 36 2.42 3.64 -15.20
C GLU A 36 3.50 3.23 -16.20
N GLY A 37 3.56 3.93 -17.36
CA GLY A 37 4.60 3.75 -18.35
C GLY A 37 5.98 4.09 -17.81
N GLN A 38 6.12 5.19 -17.07
CA GLN A 38 7.36 5.58 -16.42
C GLN A 38 7.86 4.50 -15.46
N ALA A 39 7.01 4.05 -14.53
CA ALA A 39 7.37 3.00 -13.56
C ALA A 39 7.80 1.71 -14.26
N TRP A 40 7.09 1.31 -15.33
CA TRP A 40 7.42 0.13 -16.12
C TRP A 40 8.78 0.25 -16.81
N MET A 41 9.06 1.39 -17.44
CA MET A 41 10.33 1.63 -18.13
C MET A 41 11.51 1.66 -17.15
N ILE A 42 11.36 2.28 -16.00
CA ILE A 42 12.35 2.26 -14.91
C ILE A 42 12.64 0.82 -14.50
N ALA A 43 11.61 0.04 -14.19
CA ALA A 43 11.75 -1.35 -13.76
C ALA A 43 12.38 -2.24 -14.84
N LYS A 44 12.09 -1.97 -16.12
CA LYS A 44 12.64 -2.72 -17.26
C LYS A 44 14.10 -2.41 -17.53
N SER A 45 14.47 -1.12 -17.46
CA SER A 45 15.78 -0.64 -17.95
C SER A 45 16.86 -0.69 -16.89
N LEU A 46 16.53 -0.46 -15.60
CA LEU A 46 17.51 -0.28 -14.55
C LEU A 46 17.76 -1.57 -13.74
N SER A 47 18.99 -1.72 -13.27
CA SER A 47 19.31 -2.65 -12.18
C SER A 47 18.81 -2.10 -10.83
N VAL A 48 18.75 -2.95 -9.80
CA VAL A 48 18.37 -2.50 -8.43
C VAL A 48 19.32 -1.42 -7.92
N GLY A 49 20.63 -1.53 -8.21
CA GLY A 49 21.62 -0.53 -7.79
C GLY A 49 21.45 0.82 -8.49
N GLU A 50 21.07 0.84 -9.76
CA GLU A 50 20.75 2.07 -10.51
C GLU A 50 19.43 2.65 -10.03
N LEU A 51 18.42 1.80 -9.79
CA LEU A 51 17.14 2.22 -9.23
C LEU A 51 17.33 3.00 -7.93
N ILE A 52 18.10 2.47 -6.97
CA ILE A 52 18.39 3.16 -5.69
C ILE A 52 18.99 4.56 -5.90
N LYS A 53 19.76 4.77 -6.97
CA LYS A 53 20.38 6.07 -7.26
C LYS A 53 19.37 7.11 -7.78
N ILE A 54 18.32 6.68 -8.48
CA ILE A 54 17.32 7.59 -9.07
C ILE A 54 16.11 7.83 -8.18
N LEU A 55 15.85 6.95 -7.19
CA LEU A 55 14.69 7.05 -6.29
C LEU A 55 14.50 8.43 -5.66
N PRO A 56 15.55 9.16 -5.25
CA PRO A 56 15.39 10.51 -4.73
C PRO A 56 14.66 11.47 -5.68
N GLY A 57 14.85 11.32 -6.99
CA GLY A 57 14.15 12.12 -8.00
C GLY A 57 12.73 11.63 -8.31
N GLU A 58 12.42 10.36 -8.00
CA GLU A 58 11.11 9.77 -8.26
C GLU A 58 10.08 10.08 -7.14
N GLY A 59 10.54 10.37 -5.91
CA GLY A 59 9.69 10.70 -4.77
C GLY A 59 8.84 9.53 -4.25
N HIS A 60 9.13 8.31 -4.68
CA HIS A 60 8.42 7.09 -4.28
C HIS A 60 9.39 6.04 -3.73
N PRO A 61 8.99 5.29 -2.67
CA PRO A 61 9.80 4.20 -2.15
C PRO A 61 9.94 3.04 -3.15
N ILE A 62 10.94 2.18 -2.91
CA ILE A 62 11.42 1.18 -3.87
C ILE A 62 10.44 0.02 -4.15
N LEU A 63 9.54 -0.31 -3.21
CA LEU A 63 8.84 -1.61 -3.21
C LEU A 63 8.06 -1.88 -4.50
N TRP A 64 7.34 -0.88 -5.03
CA TRP A 64 6.59 -1.06 -6.27
C TRP A 64 7.48 -1.47 -7.45
N TYR A 65 8.61 -0.80 -7.60
CA TYR A 65 9.57 -1.12 -8.66
C TYR A 65 10.12 -2.53 -8.52
N LEU A 66 10.43 -2.98 -7.30
CA LEU A 66 10.90 -4.34 -7.05
C LEU A 66 9.82 -5.39 -7.38
N VAL A 67 8.56 -5.10 -7.14
CA VAL A 67 7.44 -6.01 -7.47
C VAL A 67 7.29 -6.16 -8.97
N ILE A 68 7.39 -5.08 -9.75
CA ILE A 68 7.15 -5.13 -11.20
C ILE A 68 8.41 -5.49 -12.01
N MET A 69 9.60 -5.29 -11.45
CA MET A 69 10.88 -5.53 -12.13
C MET A 69 11.05 -6.94 -12.70
N PRO A 70 10.72 -8.03 -12.00
CA PRO A 70 10.81 -9.38 -12.56
C PRO A 70 9.97 -9.54 -13.84
N PHE A 71 8.74 -9.02 -13.83
CA PHE A 71 7.84 -9.11 -14.98
C PHE A 71 8.37 -8.29 -16.15
N ALA A 72 8.80 -7.05 -15.90
CA ALA A 72 9.32 -6.17 -16.94
C ALA A 72 10.59 -6.72 -17.59
N LYS A 73 11.51 -7.30 -16.79
CA LYS A 73 12.77 -7.88 -17.29
C LYS A 73 12.60 -9.23 -17.97
N LEU A 74 11.62 -10.03 -17.58
CA LEU A 74 11.30 -11.30 -18.21
C LEU A 74 10.47 -11.16 -19.50
N GLY A 75 10.20 -9.92 -19.96
CA GLY A 75 9.51 -9.69 -21.23
C GLY A 75 7.99 -9.77 -21.14
N PHE A 76 7.41 -9.67 -19.94
CA PHE A 76 5.95 -9.58 -19.82
C PHE A 76 5.43 -8.40 -20.63
N PRO A 77 4.37 -8.57 -21.46
CA PRO A 77 3.91 -7.51 -22.33
C PRO A 77 3.31 -6.33 -21.55
N TYR A 78 3.76 -5.10 -21.83
CA TYR A 78 3.29 -3.89 -21.16
C TYR A 78 1.76 -3.74 -21.17
N ARG A 79 1.09 -4.10 -22.26
CA ARG A 79 -0.37 -4.06 -22.39
C ARG A 79 -1.12 -4.84 -21.29
N TRP A 80 -0.46 -5.78 -20.63
CA TRP A 80 -1.00 -6.59 -19.55
C TRP A 80 -0.50 -6.17 -18.17
N PHE A 81 0.17 -5.02 -18.07
CA PHE A 81 0.78 -4.53 -16.83
C PHE A 81 -0.22 -4.48 -15.66
N SER A 82 -1.45 -4.00 -15.91
CA SER A 82 -2.52 -3.94 -14.89
C SER A 82 -2.92 -5.31 -14.33
N LEU A 83 -2.59 -6.43 -14.98
CA LEU A 83 -2.83 -7.76 -14.40
C LEU A 83 -2.01 -8.01 -13.13
N ILE A 84 -0.87 -7.33 -12.95
CA ILE A 84 -0.06 -7.43 -11.72
C ILE A 84 -0.84 -6.81 -10.56
N SER A 85 -1.36 -5.60 -10.73
CA SER A 85 -2.22 -4.94 -9.72
C SER A 85 -3.51 -5.74 -9.48
N CYS A 86 -4.12 -6.27 -10.55
CA CYS A 86 -5.30 -7.13 -10.45
C CYS A 86 -5.02 -8.39 -9.59
N ALA A 87 -3.86 -9.03 -9.77
CA ALA A 87 -3.47 -10.19 -8.97
C ALA A 87 -3.25 -9.83 -7.49
N ILE A 88 -2.60 -8.70 -7.21
CA ILE A 88 -2.40 -8.18 -5.84
C ILE A 88 -3.75 -7.89 -5.19
N MET A 89 -4.65 -7.23 -5.90
CA MET A 89 -5.98 -6.91 -5.41
C MET A 89 -6.87 -8.16 -5.25
N ALA A 90 -6.71 -9.17 -6.11
CA ALA A 90 -7.37 -10.47 -5.93
C ALA A 90 -6.93 -11.16 -4.64
N LEU A 91 -5.64 -11.09 -4.29
CA LEU A 91 -5.14 -11.60 -3.02
C LEU A 91 -5.72 -10.81 -1.84
N ALA A 92 -5.76 -9.48 -1.91
CA ALA A 92 -6.37 -8.64 -0.87
C ALA A 92 -7.87 -8.96 -0.70
N ALA A 93 -8.61 -9.08 -1.79
CA ALA A 93 -10.02 -9.45 -1.82
C ALA A 93 -10.27 -10.83 -1.18
N TRP A 94 -9.42 -11.80 -1.51
CA TRP A 94 -9.51 -13.15 -0.94
C TRP A 94 -9.29 -13.16 0.58
N ILE A 95 -8.28 -12.41 1.08
CA ILE A 95 -8.01 -12.28 2.51
C ILE A 95 -9.16 -11.57 3.20
N LEU A 96 -9.70 -10.49 2.61
CA LEU A 96 -10.86 -9.77 3.13
C LEU A 96 -12.09 -10.68 3.24
N LEU A 97 -12.38 -11.47 2.22
CA LEU A 97 -13.49 -12.43 2.21
C LEU A 97 -13.35 -13.51 3.27
N LYS A 98 -12.13 -13.82 3.70
CA LYS A 98 -11.83 -14.77 4.80
C LYS A 98 -11.80 -14.11 6.18
N SER A 99 -11.95 -12.79 6.27
CA SER A 99 -11.92 -12.05 7.53
C SER A 99 -13.11 -12.36 8.43
N ARG A 100 -13.09 -11.85 9.68
CA ARG A 100 -14.17 -12.01 10.66
C ARG A 100 -15.27 -10.96 10.54
N LEU A 101 -15.19 -10.08 9.56
CA LEU A 101 -16.25 -9.09 9.31
C LEU A 101 -17.56 -9.77 8.89
N PRO A 102 -18.72 -9.13 9.12
CA PRO A 102 -20.01 -9.62 8.62
C PRO A 102 -19.94 -9.89 7.11
N LEU A 103 -20.59 -10.96 6.65
CA LEU A 103 -20.53 -11.39 5.24
C LEU A 103 -20.89 -10.27 4.26
N TRP A 104 -21.98 -9.54 4.54
CA TRP A 104 -22.44 -8.44 3.70
C TRP A 104 -21.40 -7.31 3.61
N THR A 105 -20.71 -6.98 4.70
CA THR A 105 -19.65 -5.98 4.73
C THR A 105 -18.49 -6.39 3.82
N ARG A 106 -18.06 -7.67 3.90
CA ARG A 106 -16.98 -8.20 3.05
C ARG A 106 -17.35 -8.13 1.57
N VAL A 107 -18.58 -8.50 1.23
CA VAL A 107 -19.05 -8.48 -0.16
C VAL A 107 -19.19 -7.05 -0.68
N VAL A 108 -19.81 -6.15 0.09
CA VAL A 108 -19.96 -4.74 -0.32
C VAL A 108 -18.63 -4.06 -0.53
N LEU A 109 -17.67 -4.27 0.39
CA LEU A 109 -16.33 -3.67 0.26
C LEU A 109 -15.62 -4.07 -1.04
N LEU A 110 -15.81 -5.30 -1.54
CA LEU A 110 -15.19 -5.75 -2.80
C LEU A 110 -15.61 -4.90 -4.00
N PHE A 111 -16.84 -4.41 -4.00
CA PHE A 111 -17.41 -3.65 -5.13
C PHE A 111 -17.35 -2.13 -4.89
N THR A 112 -16.61 -1.67 -3.88
CA THR A 112 -16.29 -0.25 -3.75
C THR A 112 -15.23 0.15 -4.78
N PRO A 113 -15.18 1.42 -5.23
CA PRO A 113 -14.17 1.90 -6.18
C PRO A 113 -12.73 1.65 -5.76
N ILE A 114 -12.46 1.59 -4.44
CA ILE A 114 -11.12 1.31 -3.87
C ILE A 114 -10.70 -0.13 -4.15
N PHE A 115 -11.60 -1.11 -3.98
CA PHE A 115 -11.29 -2.52 -4.20
C PHE A 115 -11.47 -2.93 -5.66
N SER A 116 -12.44 -2.35 -6.37
CA SER A 116 -12.71 -2.63 -7.77
C SER A 116 -12.39 -1.41 -8.62
N TYR A 117 -11.83 -1.57 -9.80
CA TYR A 117 -11.48 -0.55 -10.76
C TYR A 117 -10.22 0.26 -10.38
N TYR A 118 -10.26 1.19 -9.39
CA TYR A 118 -9.19 2.16 -9.15
C TYR A 118 -7.84 1.49 -8.92
N ASN A 119 -7.72 0.68 -7.88
CA ASN A 119 -6.44 0.05 -7.50
C ASN A 119 -6.18 -1.26 -8.25
N THR A 120 -7.15 -1.72 -9.03
CA THR A 120 -7.05 -2.96 -9.80
C THR A 120 -6.60 -2.71 -11.23
N ALA A 121 -7.20 -1.72 -11.91
CA ALA A 121 -6.88 -1.38 -13.28
C ALA A 121 -5.62 -0.51 -13.37
N MET A 122 -5.45 0.45 -12.44
CA MET A 122 -4.25 1.28 -12.39
C MET A 122 -3.05 0.49 -11.84
N ALA A 123 -2.03 0.32 -12.67
CA ALA A 123 -0.81 -0.42 -12.32
C ALA A 123 0.16 0.46 -11.51
N ARG A 124 -0.21 0.80 -10.28
CA ARG A 124 0.53 1.62 -9.34
C ARG A 124 0.66 0.92 -7.97
N SER A 125 1.52 1.47 -7.12
CA SER A 125 1.74 0.98 -5.74
C SER A 125 0.47 0.94 -4.87
N TYR A 126 -0.62 1.57 -5.29
CA TYR A 126 -1.88 1.62 -4.55
C TYR A 126 -2.50 0.23 -4.31
N ALA A 127 -2.32 -0.71 -5.25
CA ALA A 127 -2.74 -2.10 -5.05
C ALA A 127 -2.03 -2.75 -3.86
N LEU A 128 -0.73 -2.47 -3.68
CA LEU A 128 0.04 -2.92 -2.51
C LEU A 128 -0.50 -2.30 -1.22
N ILE A 129 -0.82 -0.99 -1.22
CA ILE A 129 -1.41 -0.32 -0.05
C ILE A 129 -2.66 -1.07 0.42
N VAL A 130 -3.58 -1.39 -0.49
CA VAL A 130 -4.82 -2.10 -0.12
C VAL A 130 -4.52 -3.47 0.45
N LEU A 131 -3.61 -4.23 -0.17
CA LEU A 131 -3.18 -5.54 0.34
C LEU A 131 -2.57 -5.41 1.74
N GLU A 132 -1.69 -4.46 1.95
CA GLU A 132 -1.01 -4.22 3.23
C GLU A 132 -1.99 -3.81 4.32
N LEU A 133 -2.96 -2.92 4.03
CA LEU A 133 -4.01 -2.55 4.98
C LEU A 133 -4.88 -3.74 5.38
N VAL A 134 -5.22 -4.60 4.43
CA VAL A 134 -5.96 -5.85 4.72
C VAL A 134 -5.11 -6.80 5.57
N LEU A 135 -3.82 -6.93 5.28
CA LEU A 135 -2.89 -7.73 6.08
C LEU A 135 -2.72 -7.17 7.50
N VAL A 136 -2.53 -5.86 7.63
CA VAL A 136 -2.47 -5.17 8.93
C VAL A 136 -3.73 -5.47 9.75
N GLY A 137 -4.92 -5.32 9.17
CA GLY A 137 -6.18 -5.66 9.85
C GLY A 137 -6.27 -7.12 10.25
N ALA A 138 -5.88 -8.04 9.37
CA ALA A 138 -5.91 -9.49 9.62
C ALA A 138 -4.93 -9.93 10.72
N PHE A 139 -3.75 -9.29 10.80
CA PHE A 139 -2.70 -9.62 11.76
C PHE A 139 -2.71 -8.77 13.03
N TYR A 140 -3.49 -7.70 13.09
CA TYR A 140 -3.49 -6.76 14.21
C TYR A 140 -3.63 -7.42 15.58
N LEU A 141 -4.58 -8.35 15.73
CA LEU A 141 -4.79 -9.05 17.00
C LEU A 141 -3.66 -10.02 17.35
N LYS A 142 -2.91 -10.50 16.35
CA LYS A 142 -1.78 -11.43 16.52
C LYS A 142 -0.42 -10.72 16.61
N ARG A 143 -0.37 -9.38 16.52
CA ARG A 143 0.87 -8.61 16.52
C ARG A 143 1.78 -8.87 17.73
N LYS A 144 1.16 -9.10 18.91
CA LYS A 144 1.89 -9.42 20.14
C LYS A 144 2.50 -10.83 20.11
N GLU A 145 1.86 -11.76 19.39
CA GLU A 145 2.34 -13.14 19.26
C GLU A 145 3.51 -13.25 18.28
N LYS A 146 3.53 -12.41 17.24
CA LYS A 146 4.51 -12.44 16.15
C LYS A 146 5.11 -11.04 15.89
N PRO A 147 5.88 -10.47 16.86
CA PRO A 147 6.33 -9.08 16.75
C PRO A 147 7.24 -8.80 15.54
N VAL A 148 8.09 -9.75 15.15
CA VAL A 148 9.00 -9.58 14.00
C VAL A 148 8.21 -9.57 12.68
N LEU A 149 7.20 -10.43 12.53
CA LEU A 149 6.31 -10.40 11.36
C LEU A 149 5.53 -9.07 11.30
N TRP A 150 5.08 -8.59 12.46
CA TRP A 150 4.41 -7.31 12.58
C TRP A 150 5.32 -6.15 12.15
N ALA A 151 6.58 -6.14 12.59
CA ALA A 151 7.57 -5.17 12.13
C ALA A 151 7.79 -5.24 10.60
N GLY A 152 7.79 -6.44 10.03
CA GLY A 152 7.86 -6.63 8.57
C GLY A 152 6.69 -5.98 7.83
N LEU A 153 5.46 -6.08 8.35
CA LEU A 153 4.29 -5.38 7.76
C LEU A 153 4.42 -3.85 7.86
N ILE A 154 4.95 -3.34 8.98
CA ILE A 154 5.21 -1.90 9.14
C ILE A 154 6.28 -1.42 8.13
N ILE A 155 7.34 -2.21 7.94
CA ILE A 155 8.39 -1.92 6.95
C ILE A 155 7.81 -1.86 5.53
N LEU A 156 6.94 -2.81 5.15
CA LEU A 156 6.28 -2.79 3.85
C LEU A 156 5.48 -1.50 3.65
N LEU A 157 4.69 -1.07 4.64
CA LEU A 157 3.95 0.20 4.57
C LEU A 157 4.89 1.39 4.30
N PHE A 158 6.04 1.47 4.98
CA PHE A 158 7.01 2.53 4.74
C PHE A 158 7.61 2.47 3.32
N GLN A 159 7.77 1.28 2.77
CA GLN A 159 8.41 1.07 1.46
C GLN A 159 7.43 1.10 0.28
N THR A 160 6.13 1.22 0.55
CA THR A 160 5.11 1.22 -0.52
C THR A 160 4.79 2.62 -1.01
N HIS A 161 4.38 3.52 -0.12
CA HIS A 161 3.96 4.87 -0.49
C HIS A 161 3.87 5.81 0.71
N MET A 162 4.16 7.10 0.46
CA MET A 162 4.09 8.13 1.51
C MET A 162 2.69 8.31 2.12
N TYR A 163 1.62 7.98 1.38
CA TYR A 163 0.23 8.08 1.89
C TYR A 163 -0.03 7.22 3.13
N VAL A 164 0.67 6.12 3.29
CA VAL A 164 0.52 5.22 4.45
C VAL A 164 1.63 5.39 5.49
N ALA A 165 2.58 6.30 5.27
CA ALA A 165 3.68 6.56 6.19
C ALA A 165 3.18 6.98 7.59
N GLY A 166 2.15 7.82 7.66
CA GLY A 166 1.53 8.23 8.93
C GLY A 166 1.00 7.03 9.73
N LEU A 167 0.32 6.09 9.07
CA LEU A 167 -0.12 4.85 9.70
C LEU A 167 1.08 4.02 10.16
N ALA A 168 2.12 3.87 9.33
CA ALA A 168 3.32 3.10 9.68
C ALA A 168 4.03 3.71 10.91
N VAL A 169 4.10 5.04 11.02
CA VAL A 169 4.61 5.74 12.21
C VAL A 169 3.77 5.40 13.44
N MET A 170 2.45 5.50 13.36
CA MET A 170 1.55 5.20 14.49
C MET A 170 1.69 3.73 14.96
N LEU A 171 1.78 2.79 14.03
CA LEU A 171 1.99 1.38 14.36
C LEU A 171 3.37 1.12 14.96
N THR A 172 4.40 1.86 14.52
CA THR A 172 5.74 1.83 15.12
C THR A 172 5.72 2.34 16.56
N LEU A 173 5.09 3.48 16.81
CA LEU A 173 4.94 4.05 18.15
C LEU A 173 4.17 3.10 19.07
N GLN A 174 3.10 2.47 18.57
CA GLN A 174 2.38 1.43 19.30
C GLN A 174 3.31 0.26 19.66
N MET A 175 4.13 -0.21 18.72
CA MET A 175 5.07 -1.30 18.97
C MET A 175 6.13 -0.94 20.01
N VAL A 176 6.65 0.29 19.97
CA VAL A 176 7.58 0.84 20.97
C VAL A 176 6.92 0.89 22.34
N TYR A 177 5.72 1.43 22.45
CA TYR A 177 4.95 1.45 23.68
C TYR A 177 4.75 0.04 24.25
N GLU A 178 4.32 -0.93 23.41
CA GLU A 178 4.13 -2.31 23.81
C GLU A 178 5.45 -3.01 24.20
N CYS A 179 6.59 -2.59 23.68
CA CYS A 179 7.91 -3.09 24.07
C CYS A 179 8.30 -2.63 25.47
N VAL A 180 7.98 -1.39 25.83
CA VAL A 180 8.27 -0.81 27.14
C VAL A 180 7.28 -1.34 28.20
N ALA A 181 5.97 -1.26 27.89
CA ALA A 181 4.91 -1.54 28.85
C ALA A 181 4.66 -3.04 29.10
N ILE A 182 4.99 -3.91 28.14
CA ILE A 182 4.65 -5.34 28.19
C ILE A 182 5.93 -6.17 28.05
N ALA A 183 6.32 -6.87 29.12
CA ALA A 183 7.55 -7.67 29.16
C ALA A 183 7.54 -8.87 28.20
N ASP A 184 6.36 -9.43 27.89
CA ASP A 184 6.25 -10.58 26.98
C ASP A 184 6.86 -10.29 25.62
N LYS A 185 7.68 -11.21 25.13
CA LYS A 185 8.40 -11.14 23.83
C LYS A 185 9.20 -9.85 23.61
N ARG A 186 9.66 -9.18 24.68
CA ARG A 186 10.41 -7.93 24.60
C ARG A 186 11.60 -8.03 23.64
N LYS A 187 12.40 -9.12 23.71
CA LYS A 187 13.54 -9.32 22.78
C LYS A 187 13.10 -9.29 21.31
N GLN A 188 12.00 -9.97 20.96
CA GLN A 188 11.50 -9.99 19.58
C GLN A 188 10.95 -8.62 19.14
N LYS A 189 10.30 -7.89 20.06
CA LYS A 189 9.85 -6.51 19.80
C LYS A 189 11.02 -5.59 19.56
N THR A 190 12.08 -5.68 20.40
CA THR A 190 13.32 -4.89 20.23
C THR A 190 13.99 -5.17 18.88
N VAL A 191 14.07 -6.44 18.47
CA VAL A 191 14.58 -6.80 17.13
C VAL A 191 13.72 -6.17 16.05
N GLY A 192 12.39 -6.26 16.16
CA GLY A 192 11.48 -5.65 15.19
C GLY A 192 11.64 -4.14 15.10
N ILE A 193 11.76 -3.44 16.23
CA ILE A 193 11.99 -1.98 16.29
C ILE A 193 13.34 -1.65 15.64
N GLY A 194 14.38 -2.45 15.91
CA GLY A 194 15.69 -2.27 15.26
C GLY A 194 15.63 -2.40 13.74
N LEU A 195 14.87 -3.40 13.24
CA LEU A 195 14.65 -3.57 11.79
C LEU A 195 13.90 -2.39 11.18
N ILE A 196 12.86 -1.87 11.86
CA ILE A 196 12.16 -0.67 11.43
C ILE A 196 13.12 0.52 11.40
N GLY A 197 13.96 0.70 12.43
CA GLY A 197 14.96 1.76 12.47
C GLY A 197 15.95 1.70 11.30
N LEU A 198 16.48 0.51 10.98
CA LEU A 198 17.32 0.31 9.80
C LEU A 198 16.60 0.63 8.49
N ASN A 199 15.33 0.23 8.38
CA ASN A 199 14.51 0.57 7.22
C ASN A 199 14.29 2.09 7.08
N LEU A 200 14.08 2.80 8.19
CA LEU A 200 13.93 4.26 8.17
C LEU A 200 15.21 4.97 7.72
N LEU A 201 16.37 4.48 8.12
CA LEU A 201 17.65 5.00 7.62
C LEU A 201 17.79 4.76 6.10
N PHE A 202 17.38 3.59 5.63
CA PHE A 202 17.38 3.29 4.20
C PHE A 202 16.38 4.17 3.44
N LEU A 203 15.15 4.31 3.93
CA LEU A 203 14.12 5.17 3.37
C LEU A 203 14.57 6.64 3.31
N PHE A 204 15.21 7.13 4.36
CA PHE A 204 15.79 8.47 4.36
C PHE A 204 16.82 8.65 3.24
N LYS A 205 17.68 7.66 3.02
CA LYS A 205 18.63 7.67 1.90
C LYS A 205 17.94 7.63 0.54
N GLU A 206 16.86 6.84 0.41
CA GLU A 206 16.05 6.78 -0.82
C GLU A 206 15.42 8.12 -1.18
N LEU A 207 14.99 8.90 -0.19
CA LEU A 207 14.24 10.13 -0.43
C LEU A 207 15.08 11.40 -0.35
N SER A 208 16.27 11.37 0.28
CA SER A 208 17.07 12.58 0.59
C SER A 208 17.92 13.10 -0.57
N GLY A 209 18.20 12.32 -1.58
CA GLY A 209 19.10 12.71 -2.68
C GLY A 209 18.46 13.60 -3.77
N GLY A 210 17.12 13.64 -3.86
CA GLY A 210 16.37 14.51 -4.79
C GLY A 210 15.90 15.84 -4.16
N ALA A 211 16.26 16.05 -2.91
CA ALA A 211 15.74 17.13 -2.06
C ALA A 211 16.31 18.53 -2.37
N SER A 212 16.96 18.75 -3.51
CA SER A 212 17.41 20.10 -3.83
C SER A 212 16.26 21.06 -4.19
N GLU A 213 15.07 20.55 -4.58
CA GLU A 213 13.97 21.45 -4.97
C GLU A 213 12.57 21.10 -4.39
N GLY A 214 12.32 19.87 -3.92
CA GLY A 214 10.97 19.46 -3.51
C GLY A 214 10.79 19.20 -2.01
N VAL A 215 11.55 18.27 -1.44
CA VAL A 215 11.38 17.85 -0.02
C VAL A 215 12.08 18.82 0.93
N GLY A 216 13.16 19.45 0.50
CA GLY A 216 13.84 20.50 1.28
C GLY A 216 12.96 21.74 1.43
N SER A 217 12.18 22.11 0.40
CA SER A 217 11.20 23.20 0.47
C SER A 217 10.04 22.83 1.41
N VAL A 218 9.46 21.65 1.28
CA VAL A 218 8.36 21.20 2.14
C VAL A 218 8.79 21.11 3.61
N ALA A 219 9.97 20.57 3.90
CA ALA A 219 10.50 20.55 5.27
C ALA A 219 10.81 21.98 5.78
N GLY A 220 11.33 22.85 4.91
CA GLY A 220 11.54 24.27 5.18
C GLY A 220 10.22 24.99 5.47
N ASP A 221 9.20 24.75 4.68
CA ASP A 221 7.87 25.35 4.84
C ASP A 221 7.18 24.87 6.12
N ILE A 222 7.26 23.58 6.46
CA ILE A 222 6.74 23.04 7.72
C ILE A 222 7.44 23.66 8.92
N LEU A 223 8.76 23.88 8.86
CA LEU A 223 9.54 24.44 9.95
C LEU A 223 9.40 25.95 10.07
N SER A 224 9.19 26.66 8.95
CA SER A 224 9.05 28.11 8.93
C SER A 224 7.65 28.57 9.33
N ASP A 225 6.60 27.89 8.93
CA ASP A 225 5.22 28.17 9.33
C ASP A 225 4.36 26.89 9.38
N PRO A 226 4.39 26.16 10.51
CA PRO A 226 3.62 24.93 10.68
C PRO A 226 2.10 25.13 10.53
N LEU A 227 1.57 26.30 10.92
CA LEU A 227 0.14 26.58 10.89
C LEU A 227 -0.35 26.82 9.46
N ASP A 228 0.42 27.54 8.66
CA ASP A 228 0.11 27.76 7.23
C ASP A 228 0.20 26.44 6.44
N PHE A 229 1.22 25.62 6.71
CA PHE A 229 1.33 24.29 6.11
C PHE A 229 0.11 23.40 6.40
N PHE A 230 -0.32 23.35 7.69
CA PHE A 230 -1.54 22.61 8.06
C PHE A 230 -2.80 23.21 7.43
N GLY A 231 -2.88 24.53 7.33
CA GLY A 231 -3.97 25.22 6.64
C GLY A 231 -4.06 24.85 5.16
N GLN A 232 -2.95 24.85 4.44
CA GLN A 232 -2.87 24.45 3.04
C GLN A 232 -3.18 22.96 2.84
N ALA A 233 -2.71 22.09 3.73
CA ALA A 233 -3.02 20.67 3.70
C ALA A 233 -4.51 20.42 3.91
N LEU A 234 -5.15 21.07 4.87
CA LEU A 234 -6.60 21.00 5.11
C LEU A 234 -7.41 21.55 3.92
N PHE A 235 -6.98 22.67 3.35
CA PHE A 235 -7.60 23.23 2.14
C PHE A 235 -7.50 22.30 0.95
N SER A 236 -6.36 21.64 0.75
CA SER A 236 -6.17 20.65 -0.31
C SER A 236 -7.07 19.42 -0.11
N ILE A 237 -7.21 18.93 1.13
CA ILE A 237 -8.13 17.85 1.48
C ILE A 237 -9.58 18.26 1.20
N GLN A 238 -9.99 19.45 1.64
CA GLN A 238 -11.34 19.98 1.41
C GLN A 238 -11.63 20.14 -0.08
N ARG A 239 -10.68 20.65 -0.86
CA ARG A 239 -10.81 20.79 -2.31
C ARG A 239 -10.94 19.43 -3.00
N THR A 240 -10.18 18.42 -2.57
CA THR A 240 -10.25 17.04 -3.10
C THR A 240 -11.60 16.40 -2.76
N LEU A 241 -12.10 16.62 -1.53
CA LEU A 241 -13.42 16.14 -1.12
C LEU A 241 -14.54 16.80 -1.93
N ASN A 242 -14.48 18.12 -2.10
CA ASN A 242 -15.46 18.86 -2.88
C ASN A 242 -15.47 18.44 -4.35
N ALA A 243 -14.29 18.28 -4.97
CA ALA A 243 -14.18 17.77 -6.34
C ALA A 243 -14.73 16.34 -6.51
N GLY A 244 -14.72 15.53 -5.45
CA GLY A 244 -15.33 14.19 -5.43
C GLY A 244 -16.86 14.22 -5.36
N PHE A 245 -17.47 15.31 -4.92
CA PHE A 245 -18.95 15.48 -4.83
C PHE A 245 -19.56 16.18 -6.04
N ASP A 246 -18.77 16.82 -6.90
CA ASP A 246 -19.24 17.48 -8.13
C ASP A 246 -19.49 16.49 -9.30
N PHE A 247 -19.33 15.18 -9.06
CA PHE A 247 -19.59 14.09 -10.02
C PHE A 247 -20.89 13.30 -9.74
N VAL A 248 -21.88 13.91 -9.05
CA VAL A 248 -23.23 13.31 -8.89
C VAL A 248 -24.27 14.15 -9.59
#